data_2dad46ffd4b9953696eddb64e84a1ff5
#
_entry.id   2dad46ffd4b9953696eddb64e84a1ff5
#
_cell.length_a   1.000
_cell.length_b   1.000
_cell.length_c   1.000
_cell.angle_alpha   90.00
_cell.angle_beta   90.00
_cell.angle_gamma   90.00
#
_symmetry.space_group_name_H-M   'P 1'
#
loop_
_entity.id
_entity.type
_entity.pdbx_description
1 polymer ?
#
loop_
_entity_poly.entity_id
_entity_poly.type
_entity_poly.pdbx_seq_one_letter_code
_entity_poly.pdbx_strand_id
1 'polypeptide(L)'
;MTNGNGNLAVRRSATGLGLFTLQPLPAGKRIVEFVGKVITGEEAEIKGGKYLFEINEDWYIDGSARTNLARYLNHSCRPNAVAYISGKRIWIWSKRAIRAGEEITFNYGKAFVKEYLPSQGLKCRCEKCG
;
A
#
# COMPACT_ATOMS: atom_id res chain seq x y z
N MET A 1 -18.62 -2.09 6.69
CA MET A 1 -17.80 -3.18 6.83
C MET A 1 -16.39 -2.92 6.39
N THR A 2 -15.56 -3.54 6.99
CA THR A 2 -14.19 -3.30 6.67
C THR A 2 -13.83 -3.99 5.38
N ASN A 3 -12.99 -3.37 4.65
CA ASN A 3 -12.47 -3.94 3.45
C ASN A 3 -11.49 -5.05 3.76
N GLY A 4 -11.00 -5.11 4.98
CA GLY A 4 -9.99 -6.08 5.32
C GLY A 4 -10.54 -7.35 5.88
N ASN A 5 -11.69 -7.23 6.47
CA ASN A 5 -12.30 -8.36 7.13
C ASN A 5 -11.34 -9.02 8.12
N GLY A 6 -11.73 -10.13 8.70
CA GLY A 6 -10.98 -10.80 9.74
C GLY A 6 -9.78 -11.58 9.28
N ASN A 7 -9.48 -11.55 7.98
CA ASN A 7 -8.35 -12.32 7.45
C ASN A 7 -7.04 -11.54 7.37
N LEU A 8 -7.08 -10.27 7.75
CA LEU A 8 -5.88 -9.43 7.70
C LEU A 8 -5.51 -8.96 9.09
N ALA A 9 -4.22 -8.77 9.32
CA ALA A 9 -3.73 -8.32 10.62
C ALA A 9 -2.58 -7.34 10.42
N VAL A 10 -2.54 -6.33 11.29
CA VAL A 10 -1.41 -5.39 11.35
C VAL A 10 -0.46 -5.90 12.41
N ARG A 11 0.79 -6.15 12.04
CA ARG A 11 1.79 -6.71 12.92
C ARG A 11 3.14 -6.06 12.66
N ARG A 12 4.09 -6.28 13.55
CA ARG A 12 5.45 -5.84 13.34
C ARG A 12 6.09 -6.59 12.17
N SER A 13 6.82 -5.83 11.37
CA SER A 13 7.60 -6.38 10.28
C SER A 13 9.05 -5.91 10.45
N ALA A 14 9.90 -6.25 9.49
CA ALA A 14 11.30 -5.83 9.53
C ALA A 14 11.48 -4.32 9.46
N THR A 15 10.49 -3.60 8.93
CA THR A 15 10.59 -2.16 8.69
C THR A 15 9.57 -1.35 9.47
N GLY A 16 8.98 -1.92 10.51
CA GLY A 16 7.93 -1.28 11.29
C GLY A 16 6.67 -2.10 11.27
N LEU A 17 5.52 -1.45 11.16
CA LEU A 17 4.27 -2.18 11.03
C LEU A 17 4.04 -2.63 9.60
N GLY A 18 3.41 -3.76 9.43
CA GLY A 18 3.06 -4.29 8.13
C GLY A 18 1.68 -4.91 8.15
N LEU A 19 1.17 -5.22 6.98
CA LEU A 19 -0.12 -5.88 6.82
C LEU A 19 0.12 -7.33 6.43
N PHE A 20 -0.49 -8.24 7.17
CA PHE A 20 -0.28 -9.68 6.99
C PHE A 20 -1.60 -10.37 6.72
N THR A 21 -1.56 -11.43 5.93
CA THR A 21 -2.74 -12.26 5.75
C THR A 21 -2.71 -13.40 6.75
N LEU A 22 -3.86 -13.66 7.36
CA LEU A 22 -4.01 -14.76 8.32
C LEU A 22 -4.38 -16.06 7.62
N GLN A 23 -4.81 -15.98 6.37
CA GLN A 23 -5.21 -17.16 5.60
C GLN A 23 -4.54 -17.16 4.25
N PRO A 24 -4.37 -18.34 3.63
CA PRO A 24 -3.75 -18.35 2.31
C PRO A 24 -4.65 -17.64 1.30
N LEU A 25 -4.04 -16.92 0.39
CA LEU A 25 -4.73 -16.21 -0.67
C LEU A 25 -4.27 -16.75 -2.02
N PRO A 26 -5.21 -17.06 -2.92
CA PRO A 26 -4.81 -17.43 -4.28
C PRO A 26 -4.34 -16.22 -5.06
N ALA A 27 -3.65 -16.45 -6.15
CA ALA A 27 -3.30 -15.37 -7.07
C ALA A 27 -4.57 -14.75 -7.65
N GLY A 28 -4.54 -13.46 -7.93
CA GLY A 28 -5.67 -12.78 -8.56
C GLY A 28 -6.85 -12.50 -7.62
N LYS A 29 -6.61 -12.50 -6.32
CA LYS A 29 -7.66 -12.21 -5.37
C LYS A 29 -7.59 -10.76 -4.92
N ARG A 30 -8.75 -10.09 -4.90
CA ARG A 30 -8.85 -8.74 -4.36
C ARG A 30 -8.72 -8.82 -2.84
N ILE A 31 -7.76 -8.10 -2.28
CA ILE A 31 -7.43 -8.21 -0.86
C ILE A 31 -8.06 -7.09 -0.04
N VAL A 32 -7.81 -5.85 -0.43
CA VAL A 32 -8.18 -4.69 0.39
C VAL A 32 -8.22 -3.46 -0.51
N GLU A 33 -9.05 -2.50 -0.14
CA GLU A 33 -9.09 -1.21 -0.82
C GLU A 33 -8.23 -0.20 -0.08
N PHE A 34 -7.46 0.61 -0.81
CA PHE A 34 -6.76 1.74 -0.24
C PHE A 34 -7.78 2.88 -0.16
N VAL A 35 -8.29 3.12 1.04
CA VAL A 35 -9.41 4.05 1.24
C VAL A 35 -8.94 5.35 1.87
N GLY A 36 -9.67 6.41 1.58
CA GLY A 36 -9.38 7.71 2.16
C GLY A 36 -10.10 8.80 1.40
N LYS A 37 -9.78 10.02 1.77
CA LYS A 37 -10.37 11.18 1.15
C LYS A 37 -9.69 11.44 -0.20
N VAL A 38 -10.49 11.66 -1.23
CA VAL A 38 -9.96 12.05 -2.54
C VAL A 38 -9.66 13.54 -2.47
N ILE A 39 -8.42 13.89 -2.78
CA ILE A 39 -7.96 15.29 -2.73
C ILE A 39 -7.30 15.65 -4.04
N THR A 40 -7.14 16.95 -4.28
CA THR A 40 -6.49 17.44 -5.49
C THR A 40 -4.98 17.30 -5.37
N GLY A 41 -4.29 17.41 -6.52
CA GLY A 41 -2.83 17.40 -6.52
C GLY A 41 -2.25 18.54 -5.70
N GLU A 42 -2.90 19.71 -5.73
CA GLU A 42 -2.46 20.85 -4.92
C GLU A 42 -2.59 20.57 -3.43
N GLU A 43 -3.71 20.00 -3.02
CA GLU A 43 -3.92 19.62 -1.62
C GLU A 43 -2.91 18.59 -1.17
N ALA A 44 -2.62 17.62 -2.04
CA ALA A 44 -1.64 16.59 -1.75
C ALA A 44 -0.25 17.17 -1.55
N GLU A 45 0.12 18.14 -2.38
CA GLU A 45 1.42 18.80 -2.28
C GLU A 45 1.56 19.54 -0.96
N ILE A 46 0.52 20.23 -0.57
CA ILE A 46 0.52 20.97 0.70
C ILE A 46 0.57 20.01 1.89
N LYS A 47 -0.24 18.97 1.84
CA LYS A 47 -0.33 18.02 2.94
C LYS A 47 0.95 17.20 3.11
N GLY A 48 1.48 16.69 2.02
CA GLY A 48 2.64 15.82 2.05
C GLY A 48 2.38 14.51 2.80
N GLY A 49 3.43 13.74 3.00
CA GLY A 49 3.36 12.51 3.78
C GLY A 49 3.32 11.25 2.93
N LYS A 50 3.47 10.12 3.61
CA LYS A 50 3.67 8.85 2.93
C LYS A 50 2.37 8.08 2.60
N TYR A 51 1.24 8.59 3.05
CA TYR A 51 -0.03 7.90 2.85
C TYR A 51 -0.84 8.49 1.69
N LEU A 52 -0.19 9.25 0.83
CA LEU A 52 -0.83 9.80 -0.35
C LEU A 52 -0.60 8.85 -1.52
N PHE A 53 -1.68 8.46 -2.16
CA PHE A 53 -1.60 7.56 -3.31
C PHE A 53 -2.10 8.30 -4.53
N GLU A 54 -1.26 8.43 -5.52
CA GLU A 54 -1.61 9.15 -6.75
C GLU A 54 -2.56 8.32 -7.61
N ILE A 55 -3.71 8.90 -7.94
CA ILE A 55 -4.66 8.28 -8.87
C ILE A 55 -4.27 8.67 -10.30
N ASN A 56 -4.04 9.96 -10.51
CA ASN A 56 -3.61 10.50 -11.79
C ASN A 56 -3.00 11.88 -11.52
N GLU A 57 -2.76 12.67 -12.57
CA GLU A 57 -2.15 13.98 -12.41
C GLU A 57 -2.93 14.91 -11.48
N ASP A 58 -4.25 14.77 -11.44
CA ASP A 58 -5.11 15.73 -10.75
C ASP A 58 -5.58 15.26 -9.38
N TRP A 59 -5.55 13.97 -9.12
CA TRP A 59 -6.22 13.42 -7.93
C TRP A 59 -5.34 12.46 -7.16
N TYR A 60 -5.48 12.51 -5.83
CA TYR A 60 -4.81 11.61 -4.90
C TYR A 60 -5.81 11.09 -3.90
N ILE A 61 -5.49 9.98 -3.24
CA ILE A 61 -6.22 9.54 -2.06
C ILE A 61 -5.31 9.72 -0.85
N ASP A 62 -5.85 10.41 0.16
CA ASP A 62 -5.18 10.55 1.45
C ASP A 62 -5.58 9.38 2.32
N GLY A 63 -4.70 8.40 2.42
CA GLY A 63 -4.96 7.17 3.15
C GLY A 63 -4.43 7.16 4.57
N SER A 64 -4.26 8.32 5.18
CA SER A 64 -3.66 8.42 6.51
C SER A 64 -4.56 7.95 7.65
N ALA A 65 -5.86 7.77 7.42
CA ALA A 65 -6.76 7.32 8.47
C ALA A 65 -6.45 5.90 8.90
N ARG A 66 -6.53 5.61 10.19
CA ARG A 66 -6.22 4.28 10.71
C ARG A 66 -7.19 3.20 10.24
N THR A 67 -8.37 3.61 9.80
CA THR A 67 -9.35 2.67 9.24
C THR A 67 -8.93 2.15 7.87
N ASN A 68 -7.95 2.79 7.25
CA ASN A 68 -7.42 2.33 5.98
C ASN A 68 -6.33 1.28 6.26
N LEU A 69 -6.68 0.00 6.22
CA LEU A 69 -5.71 -1.06 6.48
C LEU A 69 -4.57 -1.05 5.47
N ALA A 70 -4.85 -0.62 4.25
CA ALA A 70 -3.82 -0.61 3.21
C ALA A 70 -2.69 0.40 3.52
N ARG A 71 -2.89 1.31 4.47
CA ARG A 71 -1.82 2.23 4.86
C ARG A 71 -0.62 1.50 5.46
N TYR A 72 -0.82 0.29 5.94
CA TYR A 72 0.24 -0.51 6.56
C TYR A 72 1.00 -1.37 5.57
N LEU A 73 0.61 -1.36 4.30
CA LEU A 73 1.34 -2.10 3.27
C LEU A 73 2.73 -1.48 3.10
N ASN A 74 3.73 -2.33 3.13
CA ASN A 74 5.10 -1.89 2.92
C ASN A 74 5.50 -2.09 1.47
N HIS A 75 6.51 -1.35 1.07
CA HIS A 75 7.07 -1.45 -0.27
C HIS A 75 7.95 -2.69 -0.40
N SER A 76 7.90 -3.31 -1.55
CA SER A 76 8.87 -4.33 -1.95
C SER A 76 9.09 -4.23 -3.45
N CYS A 77 10.32 -4.41 -3.88
CA CYS A 77 10.64 -4.49 -5.30
C CYS A 77 10.30 -5.87 -5.86
N ARG A 78 9.98 -6.82 -4.98
CA ARG A 78 9.51 -8.16 -5.35
C ARG A 78 8.18 -8.41 -4.64
N PRO A 79 7.15 -7.64 -5.00
CA PRO A 79 5.91 -7.66 -4.24
C PRO A 79 5.07 -8.91 -4.51
N ASN A 80 4.19 -9.23 -3.56
CA ASN A 80 3.20 -10.27 -3.76
C ASN A 80 1.82 -9.70 -4.07
N ALA A 81 1.70 -8.39 -4.11
CA ALA A 81 0.44 -7.73 -4.41
C ALA A 81 0.67 -6.59 -5.39
N VAL A 82 -0.42 -6.11 -5.98
CA VAL A 82 -0.38 -5.05 -6.98
C VAL A 82 -1.60 -4.16 -6.79
N ALA A 83 -1.44 -2.88 -7.07
CA ALA A 83 -2.53 -1.91 -6.96
C ALA A 83 -3.14 -1.67 -8.32
N TYR A 84 -4.47 -1.67 -8.37
CA TYR A 84 -5.22 -1.30 -9.58
C TYR A 84 -6.11 -0.12 -9.28
N ILE A 85 -6.12 0.83 -10.20
CA ILE A 85 -6.92 2.03 -10.07
C ILE A 85 -8.15 1.88 -10.97
N SER A 86 -9.33 2.12 -10.38
CA SER A 86 -10.57 2.10 -11.11
C SER A 86 -11.34 3.37 -10.74
N GLY A 87 -11.43 4.31 -11.68
CA GLY A 87 -11.99 5.61 -11.39
C GLY A 87 -11.15 6.31 -10.33
N LYS A 88 -11.76 6.64 -9.20
CA LYS A 88 -11.04 7.24 -8.07
C LYS A 88 -10.92 6.27 -6.91
N ARG A 89 -10.87 4.98 -7.22
CA ARG A 89 -10.71 3.93 -6.21
C ARG A 89 -9.48 3.12 -6.51
N ILE A 90 -8.82 2.67 -5.46
CA ILE A 90 -7.59 1.90 -5.56
C ILE A 90 -7.77 0.59 -4.84
N TRP A 91 -7.60 -0.52 -5.56
CA TRP A 91 -7.76 -1.86 -5.01
C TRP A 91 -6.43 -2.60 -5.04
N ILE A 92 -6.15 -3.32 -3.96
CA ILE A 92 -4.95 -4.13 -3.84
C ILE A 92 -5.33 -5.58 -4.09
N TRP A 93 -4.64 -6.21 -5.02
CA TRP A 93 -4.89 -7.59 -5.45
C TRP A 93 -3.65 -8.43 -5.23
N SER A 94 -3.84 -9.72 -4.96
CA SER A 94 -2.72 -10.64 -4.90
C SER A 94 -2.18 -10.87 -6.32
N LYS A 95 -0.87 -10.74 -6.45
CA LYS A 95 -0.18 -10.94 -7.72
C LYS A 95 0.18 -12.42 -7.91
N ARG A 96 0.37 -13.12 -6.81
CA ARG A 96 0.65 -14.55 -6.76
C ARG A 96 -0.03 -15.12 -5.53
N ALA A 97 0.04 -16.42 -5.35
CA ALA A 97 -0.45 -17.03 -4.11
C ALA A 97 0.35 -16.50 -2.92
N ILE A 98 -0.35 -16.18 -1.84
CA ILE A 98 0.25 -15.66 -0.61
C ILE A 98 -0.07 -16.63 0.51
N ARG A 99 0.95 -17.00 1.28
CA ARG A 99 0.77 -17.98 2.35
C ARG A 99 0.17 -17.34 3.59
N ALA A 100 -0.51 -18.15 4.38
CA ALA A 100 -0.98 -17.70 5.69
C ALA A 100 0.22 -17.21 6.50
N GLY A 101 0.08 -16.04 7.12
CA GLY A 101 1.13 -15.44 7.92
C GLY A 101 2.16 -14.64 7.14
N GLU A 102 2.05 -14.61 5.82
CA GLU A 102 2.98 -13.86 4.98
C GLU A 102 2.60 -12.39 4.95
N GLU A 103 3.60 -11.52 4.93
CA GLU A 103 3.35 -10.09 4.80
C GLU A 103 2.93 -9.75 3.37
N ILE A 104 1.92 -8.88 3.26
CA ILE A 104 1.45 -8.40 1.97
C ILE A 104 2.23 -7.13 1.64
N THR A 105 2.84 -7.10 0.46
CA THR A 105 3.65 -5.98 0.01
C THR A 105 3.29 -5.61 -1.41
N PHE A 106 3.54 -4.35 -1.77
CA PHE A 106 3.38 -3.93 -3.16
C PHE A 106 4.47 -2.94 -3.52
N ASN A 107 4.62 -2.71 -4.81
CA ASN A 107 5.62 -1.77 -5.30
C ASN A 107 4.98 -0.40 -5.35
N TYR A 108 5.53 0.57 -4.61
CA TYR A 108 5.01 1.94 -4.56
C TYR A 108 5.09 2.62 -5.92
N GLY A 109 5.95 2.12 -6.82
CA GLY A 109 6.16 2.76 -8.09
C GLY A 109 7.39 3.63 -8.05
N LYS A 110 7.98 3.84 -9.23
CA LYS A 110 9.23 4.57 -9.32
C LYS A 110 9.15 6.00 -8.80
N ALA A 111 8.07 6.69 -9.14
CA ALA A 111 7.92 8.08 -8.72
C ALA A 111 7.81 8.17 -7.21
N PHE A 112 7.02 7.31 -6.59
CA PHE A 112 6.83 7.34 -5.14
C PHE A 112 8.13 7.04 -4.41
N VAL A 113 8.79 5.94 -4.79
CA VAL A 113 10.03 5.54 -4.14
C VAL A 113 11.11 6.60 -4.35
N LYS A 114 11.21 7.10 -5.57
CA LYS A 114 12.23 8.06 -5.91
C LYS A 114 12.06 9.40 -5.20
N GLU A 115 10.83 9.87 -5.07
CA GLU A 115 10.56 11.17 -4.50
C GLU A 115 10.40 11.15 -2.98
N TYR A 116 9.67 10.15 -2.47
CA TYR A 116 9.37 10.13 -1.04
C TYR A 116 10.50 9.55 -0.21
N LEU A 117 10.92 8.34 -0.52
CA LEU A 117 11.92 7.67 0.31
C LEU A 117 13.25 8.41 0.37
N PRO A 118 13.79 8.88 -0.75
CA PRO A 118 15.02 9.67 -0.69
C PRO A 118 14.86 10.97 0.07
N SER A 119 13.76 11.69 -0.11
CA SER A 119 13.57 12.96 0.58
C SER A 119 13.37 12.80 2.07
N GLN A 120 12.98 11.61 2.52
CA GLN A 120 12.88 11.30 3.95
C GLN A 120 14.14 10.70 4.51
N GLY A 121 15.17 10.52 3.68
CA GLY A 121 16.39 9.88 4.11
C GLY A 121 16.25 8.38 4.30
N LEU A 122 15.19 7.81 3.76
CA LEU A 122 14.91 6.38 3.88
C LEU A 122 15.31 5.65 2.62
N LYS A 123 15.64 4.38 2.79
CA LYS A 123 15.94 3.50 1.68
C LYS A 123 14.96 2.35 1.68
N CYS A 124 14.70 1.80 0.50
CA CYS A 124 13.92 0.59 0.41
C CYS A 124 14.70 -0.53 1.10
N ARG A 125 14.02 -1.25 1.98
CA ARG A 125 14.64 -2.33 2.76
C ARG A 125 14.21 -3.70 2.31
N CYS A 126 13.58 -3.79 1.16
CA CYS A 126 13.20 -5.09 0.67
C CYS A 126 14.46 -5.83 0.22
N GLU A 127 14.32 -7.14 0.13
CA GLU A 127 15.44 -8.03 -0.20
C GLU A 127 16.14 -7.64 -1.48
N LYS A 128 15.35 -7.20 -2.48
CA LYS A 128 15.90 -6.88 -3.78
C LYS A 128 16.59 -5.52 -3.81
N CYS A 129 16.05 -4.54 -3.12
CA CYS A 129 16.58 -3.18 -3.15
C CYS A 129 17.62 -2.93 -2.08
N GLY A 130 17.44 -3.60 -0.99
CA GLY A 130 18.23 -3.35 0.18
C GLY A 130 19.49 -4.06 0.27
#